data_c818d9a3c0dd3452c054c3a25bd55512
#
_entry.id   c818d9a3c0dd3452c054c3a25bd55512
#
_cell.length_a   1.000
_cell.length_b   1.000
_cell.length_c   1.000
_cell.angle_alpha   90.00
_cell.angle_beta   90.00
_cell.angle_gamma   90.00
#
_symmetry.space_group_name_H-M   'P 1'
#
loop_
_entity.id
_entity.type
_entity.pdbx_description
1 polymer ?
#
loop_
_entity_poly.entity_id
_entity_poly.type
_entity_poly.pdbx_seq_one_letter_code
_entity_poly.pdbx_strand_id
1 'polypeptide(L)'
;MQVRGSDDTLEFADKFRNYSKEDGHAYKKMNNKKFVLRRKSKLYCPNCKTKNNLNSIYCKECGTLLEDISKRTYDFSISNILSNISLKDSFKVAGFATLILFAISIVLKLILRVSLGNYVSYISTFDLLLLINGGNLNILTNANSMMNYGNYYNFAFQICSLALLVLPVICMVVSYNIFMKQKNTDELTLVRQAIGVGVIYGIILTVLALVSRNSLSIGGGYLSSGYSLVYGVSFLSVLVRGILLGFLSILYIGTKKEYIQNNMYLGIFKQVVNTVFLGYFIVFVLLVLGYFIGLSYVYEFGISGSISNINIFVVISQLAAYIWGFANLNPVTIGNQNLFLTNIFSTSLSIDFKLCLIAFIALSALILLISGIKLNNKYKTHAKKTTLIFSGFYAILMGVLAVFTCVNVNGGSLLGYNVQMNMSIIFTLIISFIYSFIVTFIGFKLNNWD
;
A
#
# COMPACT_ATOMS: atom_id res chain seq x y z
N MET A 1 -41.75 -57.48 4.40
CA MET A 1 -40.43 -56.99 3.89
C MET A 1 -39.65 -56.48 5.07
N GLN A 2 -38.72 -57.31 5.60
CA GLN A 2 -38.00 -57.08 6.86
C GLN A 2 -36.85 -56.13 6.63
N VAL A 3 -36.71 -55.11 7.48
CA VAL A 3 -35.62 -54.19 7.54
C VAL A 3 -34.50 -54.81 8.38
N ARG A 4 -33.39 -55.20 7.74
CA ARG A 4 -32.10 -55.52 8.40
C ARG A 4 -31.33 -54.23 8.60
N GLY A 5 -31.02 -53.89 9.83
CA GLY A 5 -30.18 -52.75 10.17
C GLY A 5 -30.05 -52.49 11.65
N SER A 6 -29.36 -53.35 12.41
CA SER A 6 -29.09 -53.10 13.83
C SER A 6 -27.80 -53.68 14.42
N ASP A 7 -26.93 -54.35 13.65
CA ASP A 7 -25.77 -55.01 14.25
C ASP A 7 -24.47 -54.19 14.25
N ASP A 8 -24.30 -53.19 13.40
CA ASP A 8 -23.06 -52.40 13.31
C ASP A 8 -22.86 -51.37 14.42
N THR A 9 -23.94 -51.04 15.17
CA THR A 9 -23.87 -50.01 16.24
C THR A 9 -23.45 -50.57 17.59
N LEU A 10 -23.62 -51.84 17.83
CA LEU A 10 -23.27 -52.51 19.08
C LEU A 10 -21.78 -52.91 19.14
N GLU A 11 -21.21 -53.28 18.02
CA GLU A 11 -19.78 -53.64 17.93
C GLU A 11 -18.88 -52.38 18.11
N PHE A 12 -19.35 -51.22 17.75
CA PHE A 12 -18.64 -49.96 17.95
C PHE A 12 -18.67 -49.50 19.42
N ALA A 13 -19.74 -49.75 20.15
CA ALA A 13 -19.88 -49.37 21.54
C ALA A 13 -19.03 -50.23 22.50
N ASP A 14 -18.88 -51.52 22.20
CA ASP A 14 -18.07 -52.45 23.02
C ASP A 14 -16.55 -52.25 22.80
N LYS A 15 -16.14 -51.82 21.62
CA LYS A 15 -14.73 -51.45 21.37
C LYS A 15 -14.28 -50.21 22.14
N PHE A 16 -15.22 -49.29 22.44
CA PHE A 16 -14.95 -48.12 23.27
C PHE A 16 -14.93 -48.38 24.76
N ARG A 17 -15.66 -49.42 25.22
CA ARG A 17 -15.73 -49.78 26.65
C ARG A 17 -14.46 -50.48 27.18
N ASN A 18 -13.71 -51.15 26.32
CA ASN A 18 -12.46 -51.84 26.67
C ASN A 18 -11.23 -50.90 26.64
N TYR A 19 -11.30 -49.74 26.00
CA TYR A 19 -10.21 -48.76 26.02
C TYR A 19 -10.17 -47.86 27.27
N SER A 20 -11.21 -47.92 28.14
CA SER A 20 -11.33 -46.99 29.29
C SER A 20 -10.74 -47.57 30.61
N LYS A 21 -10.17 -48.77 30.58
CA LYS A 21 -9.67 -49.42 31.82
C LYS A 21 -8.15 -49.45 32.04
N GLU A 22 -7.34 -49.06 31.04
CA GLU A 22 -5.88 -49.21 31.17
C GLU A 22 -5.05 -47.95 31.29
N ASP A 23 -5.58 -46.74 31.07
CA ASP A 23 -4.70 -45.54 31.15
C ASP A 23 -5.34 -44.34 31.86
N GLY A 24 -5.39 -44.40 33.20
CA GLY A 24 -5.80 -43.29 34.06
C GLY A 24 -4.88 -42.06 34.04
N HIS A 25 -3.74 -42.10 33.33
CA HIS A 25 -2.78 -40.97 33.23
C HIS A 25 -2.78 -40.23 31.88
N ALA A 26 -3.38 -40.78 30.85
CA ALA A 26 -3.45 -40.13 29.51
C ALA A 26 -4.56 -39.09 29.39
N TYR A 27 -5.57 -39.12 30.26
CA TYR A 27 -6.77 -38.27 30.15
C TYR A 27 -6.56 -36.81 30.50
N LYS A 28 -5.48 -36.44 31.19
CA LYS A 28 -5.22 -35.05 31.60
C LYS A 28 -4.52 -34.21 30.52
N LYS A 29 -4.00 -34.82 29.44
CA LYS A 29 -3.27 -34.15 28.36
C LYS A 29 -4.06 -33.97 27.06
N MET A 30 -5.26 -34.57 26.94
CA MET A 30 -6.10 -34.55 25.73
C MET A 30 -7.24 -33.52 25.74
N ASN A 31 -7.48 -32.81 26.86
CA ASN A 31 -8.62 -31.90 26.99
C ASN A 31 -8.46 -30.53 26.30
N ASN A 32 -7.36 -30.28 25.55
CA ASN A 32 -7.14 -29.07 24.81
C ASN A 32 -7.03 -29.23 23.29
N LYS A 33 -7.27 -30.42 22.75
CA LYS A 33 -7.46 -30.61 21.31
C LYS A 33 -8.91 -31.03 21.06
N LYS A 34 -9.83 -30.06 20.88
CA LYS A 34 -11.10 -30.31 20.18
C LYS A 34 -10.75 -30.84 18.80
N PHE A 35 -10.74 -32.16 18.65
CA PHE A 35 -10.79 -32.82 17.36
C PHE A 35 -12.18 -32.57 16.78
N VAL A 36 -12.31 -31.46 16.04
CA VAL A 36 -13.44 -31.27 15.13
C VAL A 36 -13.24 -32.27 14.00
N LEU A 37 -13.88 -33.42 14.09
CA LEU A 37 -14.09 -34.30 12.94
C LEU A 37 -14.80 -33.47 11.88
N ARG A 38 -14.04 -32.88 10.95
CA ARG A 38 -14.57 -32.23 9.74
C ARG A 38 -15.21 -33.32 8.89
N ARG A 39 -16.53 -33.58 9.08
CA ARG A 39 -17.32 -34.23 8.05
C ARG A 39 -17.07 -33.45 6.76
N LYS A 40 -16.54 -34.11 5.73
CA LYS A 40 -16.44 -33.57 4.36
C LYS A 40 -17.85 -33.46 3.75
N SER A 41 -18.73 -32.67 4.34
CA SER A 41 -20.04 -32.39 3.76
C SER A 41 -19.83 -31.38 2.64
N LYS A 42 -20.22 -31.74 1.44
CA LYS A 42 -20.21 -30.86 0.27
C LYS A 42 -21.29 -29.79 0.49
N LEU A 43 -20.91 -28.50 0.41
CA LEU A 43 -21.86 -27.39 0.51
C LEU A 43 -22.47 -27.12 -0.88
N TYR A 44 -23.75 -27.36 -1.04
CA TYR A 44 -24.48 -27.03 -2.28
C TYR A 44 -25.30 -25.76 -2.08
N CYS A 45 -25.32 -24.91 -3.09
CA CYS A 45 -26.13 -23.70 -3.06
C CYS A 45 -27.63 -24.07 -3.07
N PRO A 46 -28.43 -23.51 -2.15
CA PRO A 46 -29.88 -23.79 -2.12
C PRO A 46 -30.60 -23.24 -3.36
N ASN A 47 -30.08 -22.20 -3.99
CA ASN A 47 -30.70 -21.54 -5.13
C ASN A 47 -30.29 -22.18 -6.47
N CYS A 48 -29.01 -22.36 -6.76
CA CYS A 48 -28.53 -22.86 -8.05
C CYS A 48 -27.94 -24.28 -7.99
N LYS A 49 -27.96 -24.93 -6.85
CA LYS A 49 -27.41 -26.28 -6.59
C LYS A 49 -25.90 -26.46 -6.93
N THR A 50 -25.21 -25.40 -7.24
CA THR A 50 -23.77 -25.44 -7.52
C THR A 50 -23.00 -25.87 -6.28
N LYS A 51 -22.04 -26.76 -6.48
CA LYS A 51 -21.11 -27.22 -5.43
C LYS A 51 -20.13 -26.11 -5.09
N ASN A 52 -20.08 -25.74 -3.81
CA ASN A 52 -19.19 -24.73 -3.26
C ASN A 52 -18.23 -25.32 -2.23
N ASN A 53 -17.15 -24.59 -1.91
CA ASN A 53 -16.26 -24.98 -0.83
C ASN A 53 -16.95 -24.81 0.53
N LEU A 54 -16.62 -25.65 1.49
CA LEU A 54 -17.22 -25.64 2.83
C LEU A 54 -17.13 -24.32 3.58
N ASN A 55 -16.16 -23.48 3.22
CA ASN A 55 -15.92 -22.18 3.83
C ASN A 55 -16.46 -21.01 2.96
N SER A 56 -17.20 -21.29 1.89
CA SER A 56 -17.77 -20.24 1.04
C SER A 56 -18.99 -19.62 1.71
N ILE A 57 -18.95 -18.32 1.93
CA ILE A 57 -20.06 -17.53 2.48
C ILE A 57 -21.11 -17.27 1.40
N TYR A 58 -20.66 -17.12 0.16
CA TYR A 58 -21.51 -16.86 -1.01
C TYR A 58 -21.28 -17.94 -2.07
N CYS A 59 -22.34 -18.25 -2.81
CA CYS A 59 -22.25 -19.15 -3.96
C CYS A 59 -21.37 -18.52 -5.05
N LYS A 60 -20.43 -19.29 -5.57
CA LYS A 60 -19.50 -18.85 -6.64
C LYS A 60 -20.21 -18.54 -7.96
N GLU A 61 -21.39 -19.14 -8.20
CA GLU A 61 -22.13 -18.98 -9.45
C GLU A 61 -23.24 -17.92 -9.37
N CYS A 62 -24.07 -17.96 -8.33
CA CYS A 62 -25.24 -17.08 -8.25
C CYS A 62 -25.14 -16.02 -7.15
N GLY A 63 -24.06 -15.98 -6.38
CA GLY A 63 -23.85 -15.01 -5.30
C GLY A 63 -24.80 -15.20 -4.09
N THR A 64 -25.64 -16.24 -4.05
CA THR A 64 -26.53 -16.49 -2.92
C THR A 64 -25.72 -16.76 -1.66
N LEU A 65 -26.15 -16.20 -0.54
CA LEU A 65 -25.58 -16.46 0.77
C LEU A 65 -25.75 -17.94 1.13
N LEU A 66 -24.65 -18.64 1.37
CA LEU A 66 -24.65 -20.09 1.64
C LEU A 66 -24.66 -20.42 3.12
N GLU A 67 -24.29 -19.49 3.96
CA GLU A 67 -24.22 -19.64 5.41
C GLU A 67 -24.90 -18.46 6.08
N ASP A 68 -25.71 -18.75 7.10
CA ASP A 68 -26.35 -17.71 7.89
C ASP A 68 -25.27 -16.95 8.68
N ILE A 69 -24.96 -15.72 8.25
CA ILE A 69 -23.93 -14.85 8.85
C ILE A 69 -24.22 -14.63 10.33
N SER A 70 -25.49 -14.80 10.76
CA SER A 70 -25.88 -14.65 12.17
C SER A 70 -25.19 -15.67 13.10
N LYS A 71 -24.70 -16.79 12.55
CA LYS A 71 -23.98 -17.84 13.32
C LYS A 71 -22.47 -17.67 13.34
N ARG A 72 -21.90 -16.81 12.47
CA ARG A 72 -20.50 -16.35 12.55
C ARG A 72 -20.50 -14.89 12.95
N THR A 73 -20.84 -14.59 14.17
CA THR A 73 -20.45 -13.33 14.79
C THR A 73 -18.92 -13.34 14.85
N TYR A 74 -18.26 -12.91 13.74
CA TYR A 74 -16.91 -12.44 13.84
C TYR A 74 -16.98 -11.20 14.71
N ASP A 75 -16.63 -11.38 15.95
CA ASP A 75 -16.48 -10.28 16.90
C ASP A 75 -15.29 -9.45 16.41
N PHE A 76 -15.56 -8.54 15.48
CA PHE A 76 -14.63 -7.55 14.95
C PHE A 76 -14.32 -6.48 16.00
N SER A 77 -14.35 -6.85 17.28
CA SER A 77 -13.87 -5.95 18.30
C SER A 77 -12.36 -5.72 18.06
N ILE A 78 -11.97 -4.47 18.04
CA ILE A 78 -10.58 -4.05 17.86
C ILE A 78 -9.68 -4.78 18.89
N SER A 79 -10.20 -5.01 20.09
CA SER A 79 -9.53 -5.78 21.14
C SER A 79 -9.19 -7.21 20.71
N ASN A 80 -10.13 -7.92 20.07
CA ASN A 80 -9.90 -9.29 19.56
C ASN A 80 -8.92 -9.34 18.40
N ILE A 81 -8.89 -8.31 17.57
CA ILE A 81 -7.91 -8.22 16.47
C ILE A 81 -6.50 -8.04 17.06
N LEU A 82 -6.34 -7.16 18.02
CA LEU A 82 -5.05 -6.81 18.60
C LEU A 82 -4.49 -7.90 19.53
N SER A 83 -5.35 -8.56 20.34
CA SER A 83 -4.92 -9.56 21.34
C SER A 83 -4.29 -10.82 20.75
N ASN A 84 -4.57 -11.14 19.48
CA ASN A 84 -4.10 -12.38 18.84
C ASN A 84 -3.08 -12.12 17.71
N ILE A 85 -2.38 -10.98 17.73
CA ILE A 85 -1.29 -10.71 16.79
C ILE A 85 -0.07 -11.53 17.18
N SER A 86 0.44 -12.35 16.26
CA SER A 86 1.70 -13.08 16.45
C SER A 86 2.90 -12.14 16.27
N LEU A 87 3.30 -11.46 17.34
CA LEU A 87 4.44 -10.54 17.33
C LEU A 87 5.73 -11.22 16.84
N LYS A 88 5.97 -12.48 17.24
CA LYS A 88 7.15 -13.24 16.83
C LYS A 88 7.23 -13.44 15.31
N ASP A 89 6.12 -13.82 14.68
CA ASP A 89 6.09 -14.03 13.24
C ASP A 89 6.14 -12.72 12.47
N SER A 90 5.46 -11.69 12.98
CA SER A 90 5.49 -10.33 12.40
C SER A 90 6.90 -9.74 12.45
N PHE A 91 7.63 -9.93 13.56
CA PHE A 91 9.01 -9.47 13.70
C PHE A 91 9.96 -10.20 12.74
N LYS A 92 9.79 -11.51 12.52
CA LYS A 92 10.60 -12.26 11.55
C LYS A 92 10.43 -11.69 10.13
N VAL A 93 9.18 -11.43 9.72
CA VAL A 93 8.88 -10.91 8.38
C VAL A 93 9.42 -9.48 8.23
N ALA A 94 9.10 -8.58 9.14
CA ALA A 94 9.52 -7.19 9.08
C ALA A 94 11.04 -7.04 9.21
N GLY A 95 11.66 -7.75 10.17
CA GLY A 95 13.11 -7.72 10.39
C GLY A 95 13.89 -8.25 9.19
N PHE A 96 13.47 -9.40 8.63
CA PHE A 96 14.15 -9.95 7.46
C PHE A 96 13.98 -9.08 6.21
N ALA A 97 12.80 -8.49 6.00
CA ALA A 97 12.58 -7.53 4.92
C ALA A 97 13.52 -6.31 5.07
N THR A 98 13.68 -5.79 6.30
CA THR A 98 14.61 -4.68 6.58
C THR A 98 16.06 -5.08 6.33
N LEU A 99 16.47 -6.30 6.68
CA LEU A 99 17.83 -6.79 6.43
C LEU A 99 18.13 -6.89 4.92
N ILE A 100 17.21 -7.44 4.13
CA ILE A 100 17.35 -7.47 2.67
C ILE A 100 17.46 -6.05 2.13
N LEU A 101 16.59 -5.14 2.57
CA LEU A 101 16.59 -3.76 2.11
C LEU A 101 17.88 -3.04 2.52
N PHE A 102 18.43 -3.33 3.69
CA PHE A 102 19.72 -2.81 4.13
C PHE A 102 20.86 -3.26 3.20
N ALA A 103 20.90 -4.54 2.84
CA ALA A 103 21.86 -5.05 1.87
C ALA A 103 21.74 -4.34 0.50
N ILE A 104 20.51 -4.15 0.01
CA ILE A 104 20.24 -3.39 -1.21
C ILE A 104 20.72 -1.94 -1.06
N SER A 105 20.51 -1.31 0.09
CA SER A 105 20.94 0.07 0.34
C SER A 105 22.47 0.22 0.34
N ILE A 106 23.21 -0.79 0.80
CA ILE A 106 24.68 -0.83 0.69
C ILE A 106 25.09 -0.83 -0.79
N VAL A 107 24.51 -1.72 -1.60
CA VAL A 107 24.80 -1.84 -3.03
C VAL A 107 24.47 -0.53 -3.75
N LEU A 108 23.30 0.07 -3.47
CA LEU A 108 22.92 1.36 -4.05
C LEU A 108 23.88 2.48 -3.65
N LYS A 109 24.34 2.51 -2.39
CA LYS A 109 25.33 3.48 -1.94
C LYS A 109 26.64 3.34 -2.71
N LEU A 110 27.10 2.12 -2.98
CA LEU A 110 28.30 1.88 -3.78
C LEU A 110 28.13 2.37 -5.23
N ILE A 111 26.97 2.10 -5.84
CA ILE A 111 26.65 2.58 -7.20
C ILE A 111 26.62 4.12 -7.22
N LEU A 112 25.95 4.76 -6.26
CA LEU A 112 25.89 6.21 -6.15
C LEU A 112 27.27 6.83 -5.94
N ARG A 113 28.17 6.16 -5.21
CA ARG A 113 29.53 6.62 -4.99
C ARG A 113 30.33 6.70 -6.32
N VAL A 114 30.10 5.76 -7.23
CA VAL A 114 30.73 5.78 -8.55
C VAL A 114 30.21 6.97 -9.39
N SER A 115 28.92 7.30 -9.27
CA SER A 115 28.28 8.36 -10.06
C SER A 115 28.46 9.76 -9.49
N LEU A 116 28.40 9.91 -8.15
CA LEU A 116 28.40 11.21 -7.45
C LEU A 116 29.70 11.48 -6.66
N GLY A 117 30.66 10.57 -6.70
CA GLY A 117 31.97 10.75 -6.05
C GLY A 117 31.86 10.92 -4.53
N ASN A 118 32.63 11.84 -4.00
CA ASN A 118 32.75 12.07 -2.55
C ASN A 118 31.49 12.65 -1.88
N TYR A 119 30.56 13.22 -2.64
CA TYR A 119 29.32 13.77 -2.08
C TYR A 119 28.44 12.70 -1.41
N VAL A 120 28.54 11.44 -1.82
CA VAL A 120 27.80 10.31 -1.24
C VAL A 120 28.31 9.94 0.16
N SER A 121 29.50 10.37 0.55
CA SER A 121 30.04 10.12 1.91
C SER A 121 29.17 10.72 3.01
N TYR A 122 28.47 11.80 2.72
CA TYR A 122 27.59 12.50 3.66
C TYR A 122 26.25 11.76 3.87
N ILE A 123 25.82 10.88 2.95
CA ILE A 123 24.57 10.12 3.08
C ILE A 123 24.89 8.77 3.73
N SER A 124 24.35 8.52 4.92
CA SER A 124 24.50 7.21 5.57
C SER A 124 23.72 6.12 4.80
N THR A 125 24.11 4.85 4.98
CA THR A 125 23.35 3.73 4.41
C THR A 125 21.95 3.66 5.01
N PHE A 126 21.79 4.05 6.27
CA PHE A 126 20.49 4.13 6.93
C PHE A 126 19.61 5.22 6.33
N ASP A 127 20.17 6.41 6.03
CA ASP A 127 19.41 7.47 5.36
C ASP A 127 18.89 7.01 4.01
N LEU A 128 19.74 6.32 3.23
CA LEU A 128 19.34 5.77 1.93
C LEU A 128 18.22 4.72 2.08
N LEU A 129 18.32 3.80 3.06
CA LEU A 129 17.28 2.85 3.37
C LEU A 129 15.96 3.56 3.70
N LEU A 130 16.02 4.61 4.51
CA LEU A 130 14.83 5.36 4.92
C LEU A 130 14.22 6.15 3.75
N LEU A 131 15.05 6.73 2.88
CA LEU A 131 14.61 7.43 1.66
C LEU A 131 13.93 6.47 0.68
N ILE A 132 14.44 5.23 0.53
CA ILE A 132 13.81 4.19 -0.29
C ILE A 132 12.41 3.86 0.23
N ASN A 133 12.17 3.97 1.54
CA ASN A 133 10.85 3.82 2.16
C ASN A 133 10.00 5.11 2.08
N GLY A 134 10.45 6.10 1.34
CA GLY A 134 9.77 7.36 1.18
C GLY A 134 9.94 8.34 2.34
N GLY A 135 10.96 8.14 3.18
CA GLY A 135 11.28 9.07 4.28
C GLY A 135 11.56 10.48 3.78
N ASN A 136 11.18 11.47 4.55
CA ASN A 136 11.46 12.88 4.25
C ASN A 136 12.82 13.28 4.86
N LEU A 137 13.74 13.73 4.03
CA LEU A 137 15.03 14.25 4.50
C LEU A 137 14.86 15.71 4.91
N ASN A 138 15.15 16.01 6.16
CA ASN A 138 15.18 17.38 6.69
C ASN A 138 16.65 17.80 6.89
N ILE A 139 17.00 18.98 6.39
CA ILE A 139 18.31 19.59 6.58
C ILE A 139 18.08 20.91 7.31
N LEU A 140 18.58 21.02 8.52
CA LEU A 140 18.52 22.22 9.33
C LEU A 140 19.90 22.87 9.35
N THR A 141 20.01 24.11 8.93
CA THR A 141 21.25 24.89 9.01
C THR A 141 21.17 25.88 10.16
N ASN A 142 22.09 25.78 11.11
CA ASN A 142 22.29 26.78 12.16
C ASN A 142 23.51 27.59 11.82
N ALA A 143 23.33 28.87 11.49
CA ALA A 143 24.45 29.80 11.35
C ALA A 143 24.70 30.46 12.73
N ASN A 144 25.76 30.07 13.39
CA ASN A 144 26.24 30.80 14.57
C ASN A 144 26.99 32.06 14.10
N SER A 145 26.27 33.15 13.84
CA SER A 145 26.92 34.44 13.65
C SER A 145 27.16 35.06 15.03
N MET A 146 28.39 35.48 15.29
CA MET A 146 28.76 36.27 16.48
C MET A 146 28.04 37.64 16.55
N MET A 147 27.37 38.07 15.51
CA MET A 147 26.50 39.23 15.47
C MET A 147 25.04 38.78 15.45
N ASN A 148 24.42 38.75 16.57
CA ASN A 148 22.99 38.78 17.01
C ASN A 148 21.82 38.62 15.98
N TYR A 149 22.06 38.20 14.76
CA TYR A 149 21.05 37.85 13.75
C TYR A 149 21.22 36.40 13.34
N GLY A 150 20.82 35.49 14.22
CA GLY A 150 20.75 34.06 13.91
C GLY A 150 19.68 33.80 12.84
N ASN A 151 20.04 33.88 11.58
CA ASN A 151 19.17 33.42 10.51
C ASN A 151 19.21 31.88 10.46
N TYR A 152 18.22 31.27 11.05
CA TYR A 152 17.99 29.83 10.90
C TYR A 152 17.48 29.56 9.49
N TYR A 153 18.28 28.89 8.67
CA TYR A 153 17.83 28.45 7.35
C TYR A 153 17.34 27.01 7.46
N ASN A 154 16.05 26.83 7.33
CA ASN A 154 15.46 25.51 7.29
C ASN A 154 15.35 25.05 5.84
N PHE A 155 16.17 24.09 5.43
CA PHE A 155 15.99 23.39 4.17
C PHE A 155 15.22 22.11 4.44
N ALA A 156 14.04 21.99 3.85
CA ALA A 156 13.27 20.75 3.91
C ALA A 156 13.26 20.13 2.52
N PHE A 157 13.87 18.96 2.40
CA PHE A 157 13.79 18.15 1.19
C PHE A 157 12.85 16.98 1.45
N GLN A 158 11.66 17.09 0.98
CA GLN A 158 10.68 16.04 1.03
C GLN A 158 10.50 15.47 -0.38
N ILE A 159 11.31 14.49 -0.73
CA ILE A 159 11.24 13.82 -2.03
C ILE A 159 11.00 12.35 -1.77
N CYS A 160 9.79 11.89 -2.09
CA CYS A 160 9.47 10.48 -2.12
C CYS A 160 9.47 10.00 -3.58
N SER A 161 10.33 9.05 -3.91
CA SER A 161 10.34 8.46 -5.23
C SER A 161 9.51 7.19 -5.25
N LEU A 162 8.39 7.20 -5.96
CA LEU A 162 7.52 6.04 -6.13
C LEU A 162 8.23 4.85 -6.79
N ALA A 163 9.16 5.13 -7.72
CA ALA A 163 9.97 4.08 -8.33
C ALA A 163 10.78 3.28 -7.31
N LEU A 164 11.30 3.94 -6.28
CA LEU A 164 12.08 3.28 -5.23
C LEU A 164 11.21 2.48 -4.26
N LEU A 165 9.92 2.81 -4.10
CA LEU A 165 9.00 2.07 -3.23
C LEU A 165 8.76 0.62 -3.68
N VAL A 166 9.06 0.29 -4.92
CA VAL A 166 9.01 -1.09 -5.42
C VAL A 166 9.98 -1.99 -4.64
N LEU A 167 11.13 -1.48 -4.22
CA LEU A 167 12.15 -2.24 -3.49
C LEU A 167 11.66 -2.75 -2.13
N PRO A 168 11.15 -1.92 -1.20
CA PRO A 168 10.61 -2.41 0.06
C PRO A 168 9.41 -3.35 -0.12
N VAL A 169 8.55 -3.11 -1.13
CA VAL A 169 7.45 -4.03 -1.42
C VAL A 169 7.98 -5.40 -1.83
N ILE A 170 8.98 -5.48 -2.71
CA ILE A 170 9.62 -6.74 -3.11
C ILE A 170 10.24 -7.44 -1.89
N CYS A 171 10.98 -6.71 -1.04
CA CYS A 171 11.57 -7.26 0.18
C CYS A 171 10.50 -7.85 1.12
N MET A 172 9.36 -7.17 1.27
CA MET A 172 8.23 -7.69 2.04
C MET A 172 7.61 -8.95 1.42
N VAL A 173 7.45 -8.99 0.08
CA VAL A 173 6.95 -10.17 -0.63
C VAL A 173 7.85 -11.36 -0.41
N VAL A 174 9.16 -11.19 -0.58
CA VAL A 174 10.15 -12.26 -0.39
C VAL A 174 10.12 -12.76 1.05
N SER A 175 10.19 -11.85 2.02
CA SER A 175 10.17 -12.17 3.44
C SER A 175 8.90 -12.91 3.86
N TYR A 176 7.72 -12.44 3.42
CA TYR A 176 6.45 -13.11 3.70
C TYR A 176 6.39 -14.52 3.10
N ASN A 177 6.86 -14.71 1.87
CA ASN A 177 6.87 -16.01 1.23
C ASN A 177 7.79 -17.01 1.95
N ILE A 178 8.92 -16.56 2.50
CA ILE A 178 9.83 -17.42 3.25
C ILE A 178 9.21 -17.89 4.57
N PHE A 179 8.63 -16.98 5.36
CA PHE A 179 8.20 -17.30 6.73
C PHE A 179 6.74 -17.71 6.86
N MET A 180 5.86 -17.32 5.91
CA MET A 180 4.40 -17.44 6.04
C MET A 180 3.72 -18.26 4.95
N LYS A 181 4.44 -18.68 3.89
CA LYS A 181 3.85 -19.40 2.74
C LYS A 181 3.13 -20.68 3.15
N GLN A 182 3.67 -21.43 4.11
CA GLN A 182 3.15 -22.74 4.50
C GLN A 182 2.04 -22.69 5.57
N LYS A 183 1.83 -21.54 6.22
CA LYS A 183 0.80 -21.42 7.26
C LYS A 183 -0.58 -21.27 6.61
N ASN A 184 -1.49 -22.19 6.92
CA ASN A 184 -2.91 -22.02 6.64
C ASN A 184 -3.43 -20.87 7.48
N THR A 185 -3.63 -19.70 6.86
CA THR A 185 -4.07 -18.49 7.54
C THR A 185 -5.50 -18.20 7.14
N ASP A 186 -6.41 -18.17 8.11
CA ASP A 186 -7.76 -17.66 7.93
C ASP A 186 -7.71 -16.16 7.56
N GLU A 187 -8.78 -15.64 6.99
CA GLU A 187 -8.87 -14.24 6.56
C GLU A 187 -8.57 -13.24 7.68
N LEU A 188 -9.12 -13.49 8.88
CA LEU A 188 -8.88 -12.66 10.06
C LEU A 188 -7.40 -12.72 10.50
N THR A 189 -6.79 -13.90 10.41
CA THR A 189 -5.37 -14.09 10.71
C THR A 189 -4.49 -13.34 9.71
N LEU A 190 -4.87 -13.27 8.41
CA LEU A 190 -4.17 -12.47 7.42
C LEU A 190 -4.18 -10.97 7.77
N VAL A 191 -5.36 -10.44 8.12
CA VAL A 191 -5.48 -9.02 8.52
C VAL A 191 -4.64 -8.73 9.77
N ARG A 192 -4.68 -9.62 10.78
CA ARG A 192 -3.82 -9.51 11.99
C ARG A 192 -2.33 -9.52 11.65
N GLN A 193 -1.91 -10.40 10.75
CA GLN A 193 -0.52 -10.46 10.28
C GLN A 193 -0.13 -9.19 9.54
N ALA A 194 -0.99 -8.67 8.66
CA ALA A 194 -0.74 -7.43 7.93
C ALA A 194 -0.56 -6.24 8.88
N ILE A 195 -1.43 -6.11 9.89
CA ILE A 195 -1.33 -5.06 10.92
C ILE A 195 -0.03 -5.25 11.73
N GLY A 196 0.23 -6.46 12.21
CA GLY A 196 1.42 -6.74 13.03
C GLY A 196 2.73 -6.47 12.29
N VAL A 197 2.84 -6.92 11.04
CA VAL A 197 4.03 -6.66 10.20
C VAL A 197 4.15 -5.17 9.89
N GLY A 198 3.06 -4.48 9.54
CA GLY A 198 3.07 -3.05 9.26
C GLY A 198 3.56 -2.24 10.45
N VAL A 199 2.99 -2.47 11.64
CA VAL A 199 3.37 -1.75 12.87
C VAL A 199 4.84 -2.01 13.22
N ILE A 200 5.29 -3.27 13.23
CA ILE A 200 6.68 -3.61 13.56
C ILE A 200 7.65 -3.01 12.54
N TYR A 201 7.32 -3.08 11.26
CA TYR A 201 8.15 -2.47 10.21
C TYR A 201 8.28 -0.97 10.40
N GLY A 202 7.16 -0.26 10.62
CA GLY A 202 7.18 1.18 10.92
C GLY A 202 8.04 1.52 12.14
N ILE A 203 7.95 0.73 13.22
CA ILE A 203 8.77 0.91 14.43
C ILE A 203 10.25 0.69 14.12
N ILE A 204 10.63 -0.37 13.40
CA ILE A 204 12.03 -0.63 13.02
C ILE A 204 12.59 0.54 12.22
N LEU A 205 11.87 1.01 11.21
CA LEU A 205 12.29 2.16 10.41
C LEU A 205 12.41 3.44 11.26
N THR A 206 11.51 3.64 12.22
CA THR A 206 11.57 4.80 13.14
C THR A 206 12.83 4.76 14.02
N VAL A 207 13.16 3.59 14.56
CA VAL A 207 14.40 3.42 15.34
C VAL A 207 15.62 3.71 14.47
N LEU A 208 15.66 3.23 13.24
CA LEU A 208 16.73 3.53 12.30
C LEU A 208 16.81 5.03 11.98
N ALA A 209 15.68 5.74 11.86
CA ALA A 209 15.65 7.18 11.62
C ALA A 209 16.20 7.98 12.80
N LEU A 210 15.99 7.51 14.03
CA LEU A 210 16.57 8.15 15.21
C LEU A 210 18.10 7.96 15.29
N VAL A 211 18.59 6.79 14.86
CA VAL A 211 20.02 6.46 14.85
C VAL A 211 20.75 7.15 13.69
N SER A 212 20.08 7.41 12.57
CA SER A 212 20.70 7.98 11.36
C SER A 212 20.90 9.49 11.42
N ARG A 213 20.42 10.18 12.46
CA ARG A 213 20.58 11.63 12.59
C ARG A 213 22.06 12.00 12.71
N ASN A 214 22.52 12.89 11.82
CA ASN A 214 23.90 13.33 11.78
C ASN A 214 23.99 14.87 11.88
N SER A 215 25.07 15.34 12.46
CA SER A 215 25.42 16.77 12.47
C SER A 215 26.80 16.97 11.84
N LEU A 216 26.88 17.91 10.91
CA LEU A 216 28.11 18.35 10.28
C LEU A 216 28.39 19.78 10.71
N SER A 217 29.54 20.04 11.32
CA SER A 217 30.05 21.39 11.54
C SER A 217 30.98 21.77 10.40
N ILE A 218 30.61 22.80 9.63
CA ILE A 218 31.42 23.31 8.51
C ILE A 218 31.99 24.64 8.92
N GLY A 219 33.33 24.69 9.10
CA GLY A 219 34.06 25.91 9.42
C GLY A 219 34.00 26.31 10.88
N GLY A 220 35.10 26.62 11.47
CA GLY A 220 35.29 27.04 12.86
C GLY A 220 36.74 27.40 13.10
N GLY A 221 37.28 28.34 12.29
CA GLY A 221 38.52 29.04 12.67
C GLY A 221 38.17 30.14 13.68
N TYR A 222 39.13 30.55 14.49
CA TYR A 222 39.02 31.57 15.57
C TYR A 222 38.34 32.89 15.15
N LEU A 223 38.05 33.12 13.86
CA LEU A 223 37.45 34.33 13.29
C LEU A 223 36.37 34.09 12.22
N SER A 224 35.99 32.87 11.97
CA SER A 224 34.95 32.57 10.99
C SER A 224 33.68 32.00 11.64
N SER A 225 32.53 32.53 11.23
CA SER A 225 31.22 32.02 11.61
C SER A 225 31.11 30.54 11.21
N GLY A 226 31.03 29.65 12.19
CA GLY A 226 30.81 28.22 11.94
C GLY A 226 29.35 27.96 11.58
N TYR A 227 29.12 27.15 10.56
CA TYR A 227 27.78 26.63 10.22
C TYR A 227 27.66 25.21 10.73
N SER A 228 26.59 24.90 11.44
CA SER A 228 26.24 23.53 11.77
C SER A 228 25.06 23.09 10.91
N LEU A 229 25.24 21.99 10.18
CA LEU A 229 24.22 21.33 9.40
C LEU A 229 23.75 20.11 10.19
N VAL A 230 22.50 20.11 10.60
CA VAL A 230 21.85 18.91 11.17
C VAL A 230 20.95 18.33 10.09
N TYR A 231 21.20 17.10 9.69
CA TYR A 231 20.38 16.43 8.70
C TYR A 231 19.92 15.06 9.22
N GLY A 232 18.74 14.66 8.78
CA GLY A 232 18.18 13.37 9.14
C GLY A 232 16.78 13.17 8.57
N VAL A 233 16.36 11.94 8.55
CA VAL A 233 15.03 11.59 8.06
C VAL A 233 13.98 11.78 9.16
N SER A 234 12.83 12.37 8.83
CA SER A 234 11.73 12.58 9.76
C SER A 234 11.18 11.26 10.26
N PHE A 235 11.28 11.00 11.57
CA PHE A 235 10.84 9.75 12.20
C PHE A 235 9.34 9.50 12.05
N LEU A 236 8.49 10.54 12.17
CA LEU A 236 7.04 10.42 12.03
C LEU A 236 6.64 10.06 10.59
N SER A 237 7.29 10.67 9.60
CA SER A 237 7.06 10.36 8.19
C SER A 237 7.35 8.88 7.89
N VAL A 238 8.47 8.39 8.38
CA VAL A 238 8.90 7.00 8.17
C VAL A 238 8.02 6.01 8.92
N LEU A 239 7.57 6.36 10.14
CA LEU A 239 6.64 5.52 10.91
C LEU A 239 5.34 5.27 10.13
N VAL A 240 4.68 6.35 9.70
CA VAL A 240 3.39 6.26 9.00
C VAL A 240 3.55 5.51 7.68
N ARG A 241 4.55 5.87 6.88
CA ARG A 241 4.80 5.25 5.59
C ARG A 241 5.23 3.79 5.72
N GLY A 242 6.06 3.46 6.70
CA GLY A 242 6.44 2.08 7.01
C GLY A 242 5.26 1.20 7.39
N ILE A 243 4.36 1.71 8.25
CA ILE A 243 3.11 1.01 8.62
C ILE A 243 2.27 0.74 7.36
N LEU A 244 2.05 1.77 6.53
CA LEU A 244 1.25 1.64 5.31
C LEU A 244 1.85 0.66 4.32
N LEU A 245 3.16 0.74 4.05
CA LEU A 245 3.87 -0.18 3.15
C LEU A 245 3.81 -1.62 3.64
N GLY A 246 4.14 -1.86 4.90
CA GLY A 246 4.10 -3.20 5.48
C GLY A 246 2.70 -3.79 5.45
N PHE A 247 1.69 -3.03 5.90
CA PHE A 247 0.29 -3.46 5.93
C PHE A 247 -0.24 -3.80 4.52
N LEU A 248 -0.10 -2.88 3.58
CA LEU A 248 -0.64 -3.07 2.22
C LEU A 248 0.07 -4.18 1.46
N SER A 249 1.39 -4.30 1.61
CA SER A 249 2.17 -5.36 0.96
C SER A 249 1.72 -6.75 1.43
N ILE A 250 1.61 -6.96 2.74
CA ILE A 250 1.19 -8.26 3.30
C ILE A 250 -0.27 -8.57 2.95
N LEU A 251 -1.15 -7.58 3.04
CA LEU A 251 -2.55 -7.76 2.69
C LEU A 251 -2.71 -8.16 1.21
N TYR A 252 -2.02 -7.47 0.29
CA TYR A 252 -2.06 -7.77 -1.13
C TYR A 252 -1.51 -9.18 -1.46
N ILE A 253 -0.37 -9.56 -0.87
CA ILE A 253 0.22 -10.89 -1.10
C ILE A 253 -0.72 -11.98 -0.59
N GLY A 254 -1.32 -11.78 0.58
CA GLY A 254 -2.27 -12.71 1.16
C GLY A 254 -3.49 -12.96 0.28
N THR A 255 -3.95 -11.95 -0.48
CA THR A 255 -5.09 -12.11 -1.40
C THR A 255 -4.82 -13.04 -2.58
N LYS A 256 -3.55 -13.41 -2.84
CA LYS A 256 -3.19 -14.39 -3.88
C LYS A 256 -3.47 -15.84 -3.45
N LYS A 257 -3.66 -16.11 -2.15
CA LYS A 257 -3.96 -17.46 -1.66
C LYS A 257 -5.39 -17.88 -2.08
N GLU A 258 -5.52 -19.06 -2.63
CA GLU A 258 -6.75 -19.55 -3.31
C GLU A 258 -7.99 -19.55 -2.42
N TYR A 259 -7.86 -19.93 -1.14
CA TYR A 259 -8.99 -19.96 -0.20
C TYR A 259 -9.45 -18.58 0.28
N ILE A 260 -8.61 -17.54 0.17
CA ILE A 260 -8.94 -16.14 0.51
C ILE A 260 -9.67 -15.45 -0.65
N GLN A 261 -9.51 -15.95 -1.87
CA GLN A 261 -10.16 -15.36 -3.05
C GLN A 261 -11.69 -15.42 -3.01
N ASN A 262 -12.26 -16.28 -2.15
CA ASN A 262 -13.69 -16.43 -1.97
C ASN A 262 -14.31 -15.37 -1.05
N ASN A 263 -13.49 -14.59 -0.32
CA ASN A 263 -13.99 -13.48 0.49
C ASN A 263 -14.29 -12.26 -0.39
N MET A 264 -15.50 -11.73 -0.27
CA MET A 264 -15.95 -10.58 -1.04
C MET A 264 -15.05 -9.35 -0.80
N TYR A 265 -14.75 -9.02 0.46
CA TYR A 265 -13.98 -7.82 0.81
C TYR A 265 -12.54 -7.88 0.28
N LEU A 266 -11.86 -9.00 0.49
CA LEU A 266 -10.49 -9.20 0.01
C LEU A 266 -10.43 -9.33 -1.52
N GLY A 267 -11.45 -9.92 -2.14
CA GLY A 267 -11.60 -9.96 -3.60
C GLY A 267 -11.77 -8.58 -4.20
N ILE A 268 -12.60 -7.72 -3.58
CA ILE A 268 -12.78 -6.33 -4.00
C ILE A 268 -11.48 -5.53 -3.76
N PHE A 269 -10.84 -5.68 -2.60
CA PHE A 269 -9.56 -5.03 -2.31
C PHE A 269 -8.51 -5.36 -3.38
N LYS A 270 -8.34 -6.64 -3.74
CA LYS A 270 -7.45 -7.06 -4.83
C LYS A 270 -7.79 -6.37 -6.16
N GLN A 271 -9.07 -6.29 -6.49
CA GLN A 271 -9.52 -5.60 -7.71
C GLN A 271 -9.17 -4.12 -7.69
N VAL A 272 -9.34 -3.45 -6.53
CA VAL A 272 -8.97 -2.04 -6.35
C VAL A 272 -7.48 -1.82 -6.54
N VAL A 273 -6.64 -2.63 -5.87
CA VAL A 273 -5.17 -2.53 -6.01
C VAL A 273 -4.76 -2.70 -7.47
N ASN A 274 -5.33 -3.70 -8.16
CA ASN A 274 -5.04 -3.92 -9.58
C ASN A 274 -5.51 -2.73 -10.44
N THR A 275 -6.64 -2.10 -10.12
CA THR A 275 -7.18 -0.94 -10.85
C THR A 275 -6.28 0.28 -10.69
N VAL A 276 -5.87 0.60 -9.46
CA VAL A 276 -4.97 1.73 -9.17
C VAL A 276 -3.60 1.51 -9.82
N PHE A 277 -3.05 0.29 -9.67
CA PHE A 277 -1.76 -0.06 -10.25
C PHE A 277 -1.79 -0.01 -11.79
N LEU A 278 -2.83 -0.58 -12.42
CA LEU A 278 -2.99 -0.58 -13.88
C LEU A 278 -3.08 0.85 -14.42
N GLY A 279 -3.89 1.70 -13.78
CA GLY A 279 -4.04 3.09 -14.19
C GLY A 279 -2.74 3.87 -14.07
N TYR A 280 -2.08 3.79 -12.92
CA TYR A 280 -0.76 4.39 -12.72
C TYR A 280 0.26 3.89 -13.77
N PHE A 281 0.31 2.57 -14.01
CA PHE A 281 1.26 1.96 -14.93
C PHE A 281 1.02 2.40 -16.38
N ILE A 282 -0.24 2.50 -16.83
CA ILE A 282 -0.55 2.98 -18.18
C ILE A 282 -0.09 4.43 -18.34
N VAL A 283 -0.38 5.31 -17.36
CA VAL A 283 0.08 6.71 -17.39
C VAL A 283 1.60 6.78 -17.42
N PHE A 284 2.28 5.98 -16.60
CA PHE A 284 3.75 5.91 -16.59
C PHE A 284 4.31 5.52 -17.95
N VAL A 285 3.77 4.47 -18.58
CA VAL A 285 4.22 4.02 -19.91
C VAL A 285 3.98 5.09 -20.97
N LEU A 286 2.82 5.75 -20.95
CA LEU A 286 2.51 6.84 -21.89
C LEU A 286 3.48 8.00 -21.76
N LEU A 287 3.87 8.37 -20.53
CA LEU A 287 4.85 9.43 -20.30
C LEU A 287 6.27 9.04 -20.75
N VAL A 288 6.66 7.77 -20.52
CA VAL A 288 7.94 7.25 -21.01
C VAL A 288 7.98 7.28 -22.54
N LEU A 289 6.92 6.81 -23.20
CA LEU A 289 6.81 6.88 -24.67
C LEU A 289 6.83 8.33 -25.17
N GLY A 290 6.09 9.24 -24.51
CA GLY A 290 6.11 10.66 -24.84
C GLY A 290 7.50 11.29 -24.75
N TYR A 291 8.27 10.90 -23.71
CA TYR A 291 9.65 11.34 -23.58
C TYR A 291 10.55 10.88 -24.75
N PHE A 292 10.44 9.60 -25.14
CA PHE A 292 11.24 9.07 -26.25
C PHE A 292 10.82 9.62 -27.63
N ILE A 293 9.56 9.99 -27.82
CA ILE A 293 9.05 10.58 -29.06
C ILE A 293 9.46 12.07 -29.18
N GLY A 294 10.08 12.63 -28.12
CA GLY A 294 10.51 14.03 -28.15
C GLY A 294 9.36 15.01 -27.98
N LEU A 295 8.27 14.60 -27.33
CA LEU A 295 7.22 15.53 -26.93
C LEU A 295 7.85 16.50 -25.92
N SER A 296 8.26 17.68 -26.43
CA SER A 296 8.96 18.75 -25.71
C SER A 296 8.15 19.33 -24.52
N TYR A 297 6.89 18.93 -24.40
CA TYR A 297 6.01 19.33 -23.28
C TYR A 297 6.54 18.97 -21.89
N VAL A 298 7.38 17.94 -21.76
CA VAL A 298 8.07 17.61 -20.49
C VAL A 298 9.05 18.73 -20.12
N TYR A 299 9.57 19.48 -21.09
CA TYR A 299 10.47 20.60 -20.87
C TYR A 299 9.73 21.90 -20.50
N GLU A 300 8.47 22.07 -20.89
CA GLU A 300 7.67 23.26 -20.53
C GLU A 300 7.31 23.33 -19.03
N PHE A 301 7.39 22.22 -18.31
CA PHE A 301 7.26 22.20 -16.85
C PHE A 301 8.43 22.84 -16.10
N GLY A 302 9.30 23.62 -16.77
CA GLY A 302 10.41 24.32 -16.12
C GLY A 302 11.55 23.40 -15.64
N ILE A 303 11.54 22.15 -16.10
CA ILE A 303 12.53 21.12 -15.75
C ILE A 303 13.76 21.22 -16.70
N SER A 304 13.79 22.25 -17.54
CA SER A 304 14.80 22.46 -18.55
C SER A 304 16.08 23.04 -17.98
N GLY A 305 17.01 22.37 -17.52
CA GLY A 305 18.36 22.90 -17.31
C GLY A 305 19.21 22.25 -16.24
N SER A 306 18.60 21.66 -15.23
CA SER A 306 19.37 21.07 -14.11
C SER A 306 19.22 19.56 -14.00
N ILE A 307 18.51 18.91 -14.95
CA ILE A 307 18.12 17.50 -14.85
C ILE A 307 19.15 16.55 -15.48
N SER A 308 20.23 17.05 -16.08
CA SER A 308 21.26 16.18 -16.67
C SER A 308 21.81 15.11 -15.69
N ASN A 309 21.61 15.30 -14.39
CA ASN A 309 22.10 14.41 -13.34
C ASN A 309 20.96 13.63 -12.61
N ILE A 310 19.69 13.89 -12.92
CA ILE A 310 18.56 13.18 -12.29
C ILE A 310 18.08 12.08 -13.24
N ASN A 311 17.90 10.85 -12.69
CA ASN A 311 17.37 9.77 -13.49
C ASN A 311 15.94 10.11 -13.92
N ILE A 312 15.74 10.33 -15.23
CA ILE A 312 14.47 10.73 -15.85
C ILE A 312 13.31 9.80 -15.48
N PHE A 313 13.56 8.50 -15.32
CA PHE A 313 12.53 7.53 -14.92
C PHE A 313 11.99 7.80 -13.52
N VAL A 314 12.80 8.32 -12.61
CA VAL A 314 12.38 8.72 -11.27
C VAL A 314 11.42 9.90 -11.37
N VAL A 315 11.74 10.89 -12.20
CA VAL A 315 10.89 12.07 -12.43
C VAL A 315 9.57 11.65 -13.09
N ILE A 316 9.63 10.85 -14.14
CA ILE A 316 8.45 10.36 -14.86
C ILE A 316 7.56 9.52 -13.92
N SER A 317 8.12 8.69 -13.05
CA SER A 317 7.33 7.90 -12.10
C SER A 317 6.54 8.78 -11.13
N GLN A 318 7.16 9.88 -10.68
CA GLN A 318 6.49 10.84 -9.80
C GLN A 318 5.41 11.62 -10.54
N LEU A 319 5.73 12.11 -11.75
CA LEU A 319 4.78 12.82 -12.60
C LEU A 319 3.58 11.93 -12.96
N ALA A 320 3.79 10.66 -13.23
CA ALA A 320 2.73 9.69 -13.51
C ALA A 320 1.72 9.59 -12.35
N ALA A 321 2.20 9.67 -11.10
CA ALA A 321 1.31 9.63 -9.96
C ALA A 321 0.46 10.89 -9.82
N TYR A 322 1.05 12.07 -10.09
CA TYR A 322 0.28 13.32 -10.09
C TYR A 322 -0.76 13.36 -11.21
N ILE A 323 -0.38 12.93 -12.42
CA ILE A 323 -1.31 12.84 -13.56
C ILE A 323 -2.40 11.81 -13.27
N TRP A 324 -2.07 10.64 -12.69
CA TRP A 324 -3.07 9.66 -12.29
C TRP A 324 -4.01 10.20 -11.21
N GLY A 325 -3.46 10.91 -10.21
CA GLY A 325 -4.27 11.62 -9.22
C GLY A 325 -5.23 12.61 -9.84
N PHE A 326 -4.71 13.46 -10.71
CA PHE A 326 -5.49 14.47 -11.46
C PHE A 326 -6.55 13.83 -12.38
N ALA A 327 -6.21 12.73 -13.08
CA ALA A 327 -7.12 11.95 -13.90
C ALA A 327 -8.32 11.41 -13.11
N ASN A 328 -8.16 11.22 -11.81
CA ASN A 328 -9.22 10.89 -10.87
C ASN A 328 -9.87 12.12 -10.21
N LEU A 329 -9.76 13.27 -10.85
CA LEU A 329 -10.31 14.58 -10.45
C LEU A 329 -9.73 15.13 -9.13
N ASN A 330 -8.65 14.55 -8.61
CA ASN A 330 -8.04 15.04 -7.38
C ASN A 330 -7.29 16.36 -7.62
N PRO A 331 -7.36 17.30 -6.66
CA PRO A 331 -6.59 18.54 -6.75
C PRO A 331 -5.10 18.26 -6.60
N VAL A 332 -4.31 18.80 -7.51
CA VAL A 332 -2.85 18.77 -7.48
C VAL A 332 -2.34 20.20 -7.27
N THR A 333 -1.56 20.40 -6.24
CA THR A 333 -0.90 21.69 -5.98
C THR A 333 0.50 21.64 -6.59
N ILE A 334 0.82 22.66 -7.40
CA ILE A 334 2.14 22.88 -8.00
C ILE A 334 2.58 24.31 -7.65
N GLY A 335 3.61 24.42 -6.82
CA GLY A 335 4.00 25.71 -6.24
C GLY A 335 2.86 26.31 -5.43
N ASN A 336 2.48 27.52 -5.75
CA ASN A 336 1.36 28.23 -5.11
C ASN A 336 0.01 28.08 -5.86
N GLN A 337 -0.01 27.24 -6.90
CA GLN A 337 -1.21 27.05 -7.71
C GLN A 337 -1.87 25.70 -7.45
N ASN A 338 -3.17 25.74 -7.21
CA ASN A 338 -3.98 24.53 -7.12
C ASN A 338 -4.57 24.22 -8.48
N LEU A 339 -4.15 23.15 -9.11
CA LEU A 339 -4.75 22.63 -10.34
C LEU A 339 -5.99 21.82 -9.99
N PHE A 340 -7.13 22.42 -10.18
CA PHE A 340 -8.46 21.80 -10.14
C PHE A 340 -9.00 21.66 -11.54
N LEU A 341 -9.97 20.77 -11.74
CA LEU A 341 -10.66 20.62 -13.02
C LEU A 341 -11.21 21.99 -13.53
N THR A 342 -11.76 22.81 -12.63
CA THR A 342 -12.28 24.14 -12.95
C THR A 342 -11.20 25.10 -13.42
N ASN A 343 -9.98 24.97 -12.90
CA ASN A 343 -8.89 25.88 -13.21
C ASN A 343 -8.21 25.55 -14.55
N ILE A 344 -8.36 24.32 -15.08
CA ILE A 344 -7.82 23.97 -16.40
C ILE A 344 -8.36 24.89 -17.48
N PHE A 345 -9.66 25.19 -17.43
CA PHE A 345 -10.30 26.03 -18.44
C PHE A 345 -9.96 27.50 -18.28
N SER A 346 -9.58 27.94 -17.08
CA SER A 346 -9.25 29.35 -16.78
C SER A 346 -7.75 29.66 -16.83
N THR A 347 -6.86 28.65 -16.86
CA THR A 347 -5.41 28.86 -16.87
C THR A 347 -4.90 29.17 -18.30
N SER A 348 -3.74 29.82 -18.37
CA SER A 348 -3.01 30.12 -19.62
C SER A 348 -2.31 28.88 -20.23
N LEU A 349 -2.70 27.66 -19.83
CA LEU A 349 -2.16 26.44 -20.38
C LEU A 349 -2.46 26.28 -21.87
N SER A 350 -1.53 25.72 -22.62
CA SER A 350 -1.74 25.44 -24.05
C SER A 350 -2.93 24.51 -24.28
N ILE A 351 -3.59 24.66 -25.42
CA ILE A 351 -4.76 23.85 -25.79
C ILE A 351 -4.39 22.37 -25.81
N ASP A 352 -3.22 22.03 -26.36
CA ASP A 352 -2.74 20.65 -26.47
C ASP A 352 -2.57 20.00 -25.09
N PHE A 353 -2.06 20.76 -24.12
CA PHE A 353 -1.91 20.27 -22.75
C PHE A 353 -3.29 20.03 -22.09
N LYS A 354 -4.25 20.92 -22.28
CA LYS A 354 -5.63 20.75 -21.80
C LYS A 354 -6.28 19.49 -22.39
N LEU A 355 -6.11 19.25 -23.70
CA LEU A 355 -6.61 18.05 -24.37
C LEU A 355 -5.97 16.78 -23.81
N CYS A 356 -4.67 16.82 -23.55
CA CYS A 356 -3.94 15.71 -22.94
C CYS A 356 -4.50 15.37 -21.54
N LEU A 357 -4.75 16.37 -20.70
CA LEU A 357 -5.34 16.17 -19.37
C LEU A 357 -6.76 15.58 -19.44
N ILE A 358 -7.59 16.05 -20.39
CA ILE A 358 -8.94 15.51 -20.62
C ILE A 358 -8.86 14.05 -21.07
N ALA A 359 -7.89 13.70 -21.92
CA ALA A 359 -7.67 12.32 -22.34
C ALA A 359 -7.32 11.41 -21.16
N PHE A 360 -6.50 11.87 -20.21
CA PHE A 360 -6.20 11.10 -18.99
C PHE A 360 -7.42 10.93 -18.08
N ILE A 361 -8.30 11.95 -17.98
CA ILE A 361 -9.57 11.82 -17.24
C ILE A 361 -10.47 10.77 -17.91
N ALA A 362 -10.60 10.81 -19.23
CA ALA A 362 -11.36 9.80 -19.98
C ALA A 362 -10.79 8.40 -19.79
N LEU A 363 -9.45 8.25 -19.80
CA LEU A 363 -8.76 6.99 -19.54
C LEU A 363 -9.07 6.46 -18.13
N SER A 364 -9.02 7.31 -17.11
CA SER A 364 -9.35 6.88 -15.74
C SER A 364 -10.80 6.44 -15.61
N ALA A 365 -11.73 7.17 -16.23
CA ALA A 365 -13.14 6.77 -16.28
C ALA A 365 -13.32 5.41 -16.94
N LEU A 366 -12.66 5.17 -18.06
CA LEU A 366 -12.73 3.89 -18.79
C LEU A 366 -12.19 2.72 -17.93
N ILE A 367 -11.06 2.89 -17.24
CA ILE A 367 -10.51 1.87 -16.34
C ILE A 367 -11.46 1.56 -15.19
N LEU A 368 -12.11 2.58 -14.61
CA LEU A 368 -13.09 2.40 -13.54
C LEU A 368 -14.38 1.74 -14.05
N LEU A 369 -14.86 2.10 -15.25
CA LEU A 369 -16.00 1.42 -15.90
C LEU A 369 -15.73 -0.07 -16.10
N ILE A 370 -14.56 -0.43 -16.66
CA ILE A 370 -14.14 -1.83 -16.84
C ILE A 370 -14.08 -2.55 -15.49
N SER A 371 -13.62 -1.87 -14.44
CA SER A 371 -13.58 -2.43 -13.09
C SER A 371 -14.99 -2.67 -12.55
N GLY A 372 -15.95 -1.79 -12.83
CA GLY A 372 -17.37 -1.96 -12.51
C GLY A 372 -17.98 -3.18 -13.22
N ILE A 373 -17.71 -3.35 -14.50
CA ILE A 373 -18.15 -4.54 -15.28
C ILE A 373 -17.57 -5.84 -14.68
N LYS A 374 -16.28 -5.85 -14.35
CA LYS A 374 -15.64 -7.02 -13.70
C LYS A 374 -16.24 -7.33 -12.34
N LEU A 375 -16.62 -6.31 -11.56
CA LEU A 375 -17.31 -6.50 -10.29
C LEU A 375 -18.71 -7.10 -10.47
N ASN A 376 -19.45 -6.68 -11.49
CA ASN A 376 -20.76 -7.25 -11.80
C ASN A 376 -20.64 -8.74 -12.17
N ASN A 377 -19.70 -9.10 -13.03
CA ASN A 377 -19.47 -10.51 -13.42
C ASN A 377 -19.21 -11.42 -12.21
N LYS A 378 -18.60 -10.87 -11.15
CA LYS A 378 -18.25 -11.63 -9.95
C LYS A 378 -19.31 -11.55 -8.83
N TYR A 379 -20.04 -10.44 -8.69
CA TYR A 379 -20.91 -10.13 -7.54
C TYR A 379 -22.29 -9.61 -7.98
N LYS A 380 -22.96 -10.35 -8.88
CA LYS A 380 -24.21 -9.95 -9.58
C LYS A 380 -25.33 -9.36 -8.70
N THR A 381 -25.47 -9.81 -7.46
CA THR A 381 -26.68 -9.55 -6.63
C THR A 381 -26.65 -8.27 -5.78
N HIS A 382 -25.50 -7.63 -5.58
CA HIS A 382 -25.36 -6.54 -4.61
C HIS A 382 -24.62 -5.30 -5.16
N ALA A 383 -25.13 -4.73 -6.27
CA ALA A 383 -24.49 -3.62 -6.97
C ALA A 383 -24.08 -2.47 -6.04
N LYS A 384 -25.02 -1.89 -5.28
CA LYS A 384 -24.76 -0.75 -4.39
C LYS A 384 -23.71 -1.08 -3.32
N LYS A 385 -23.84 -2.24 -2.66
CA LYS A 385 -22.90 -2.65 -1.60
C LYS A 385 -21.51 -2.90 -2.15
N THR A 386 -21.39 -3.59 -3.28
CA THR A 386 -20.10 -3.93 -3.91
C THR A 386 -19.37 -2.69 -4.40
N THR A 387 -20.06 -1.78 -5.09
CA THR A 387 -19.46 -0.53 -5.57
C THR A 387 -19.09 0.42 -4.44
N LEU A 388 -19.89 0.48 -3.35
CA LEU A 388 -19.57 1.30 -2.18
C LEU A 388 -18.31 0.79 -1.47
N ILE A 389 -18.15 -0.52 -1.30
CA ILE A 389 -16.93 -1.12 -0.70
C ILE A 389 -15.72 -0.88 -1.62
N PHE A 390 -15.90 -1.05 -2.94
CA PHE A 390 -14.84 -0.77 -3.91
C PHE A 390 -14.37 0.68 -3.80
N SER A 391 -15.30 1.63 -3.80
CA SER A 391 -15.00 3.07 -3.74
C SER A 391 -14.34 3.46 -2.42
N GLY A 392 -14.73 2.83 -1.30
CA GLY A 392 -14.06 3.04 -0.03
C GLY A 392 -12.60 2.60 -0.06
N PHE A 393 -12.31 1.39 -0.54
CA PHE A 393 -10.92 0.94 -0.70
C PHE A 393 -10.15 1.76 -1.74
N TYR A 394 -10.81 2.17 -2.82
CA TYR A 394 -10.20 3.00 -3.86
C TYR A 394 -9.77 4.36 -3.30
N ALA A 395 -10.64 5.02 -2.57
CA ALA A 395 -10.34 6.29 -1.90
C ALA A 395 -9.16 6.16 -0.93
N ILE A 396 -9.15 5.11 -0.10
CA ILE A 396 -8.04 4.85 0.83
C ILE A 396 -6.72 4.68 0.06
N LEU A 397 -6.69 3.89 -1.02
CA LEU A 397 -5.46 3.69 -1.80
C LEU A 397 -5.01 4.98 -2.52
N MET A 398 -5.95 5.79 -3.02
CA MET A 398 -5.61 7.10 -3.58
C MET A 398 -5.10 8.07 -2.51
N GLY A 399 -5.65 8.04 -1.31
CA GLY A 399 -5.11 8.77 -0.15
C GLY A 399 -3.70 8.32 0.23
N VAL A 400 -3.43 7.02 0.23
CA VAL A 400 -2.07 6.47 0.42
C VAL A 400 -1.13 6.96 -0.69
N LEU A 401 -1.57 6.94 -1.95
CA LEU A 401 -0.79 7.48 -3.07
C LEU A 401 -0.44 8.96 -2.83
N ALA A 402 -1.40 9.77 -2.35
CA ALA A 402 -1.17 11.17 -2.02
C ALA A 402 -0.10 11.35 -0.93
N VAL A 403 -0.07 10.47 0.10
CA VAL A 403 0.99 10.50 1.13
C VAL A 403 2.37 10.22 0.54
N PHE A 404 2.47 9.34 -0.45
CA PHE A 404 3.73 8.96 -1.07
C PHE A 404 4.17 9.88 -2.22
N THR A 405 3.29 10.73 -2.74
CA THR A 405 3.62 11.62 -3.86
C THR A 405 4.02 13.02 -3.43
N CYS A 406 4.03 13.34 -2.13
CA CYS A 406 4.38 14.66 -1.66
C CYS A 406 5.85 14.99 -1.98
N VAL A 407 6.08 16.05 -2.76
CA VAL A 407 7.37 16.68 -3.01
C VAL A 407 7.31 18.08 -2.44
N ASN A 408 8.19 18.39 -1.50
CA ASN A 408 8.32 19.71 -0.93
C ASN A 408 9.81 20.03 -0.79
N VAL A 409 10.28 20.95 -1.61
CA VAL A 409 11.64 21.45 -1.56
C VAL A 409 11.56 22.91 -1.17
N ASN A 410 11.84 23.18 0.11
CA ASN A 410 11.91 24.53 0.62
C ASN A 410 13.37 24.93 0.76
N GLY A 411 13.82 25.83 -0.13
CA GLY A 411 15.21 26.34 -0.15
C GLY A 411 15.45 27.48 0.81
N GLY A 412 14.49 27.82 1.66
CA GLY A 412 14.59 28.98 2.56
C GLY A 412 14.86 30.30 1.82
N SER A 413 15.20 31.33 2.57
CA SER A 413 15.51 32.66 2.01
C SER A 413 16.80 32.70 1.17
N LEU A 414 17.69 31.70 1.31
CA LEU A 414 18.97 31.64 0.61
C LEU A 414 18.86 31.24 -0.85
N LEU A 415 17.98 30.30 -1.17
CA LEU A 415 17.81 29.81 -2.55
C LEU A 415 16.61 30.45 -3.26
N GLY A 416 15.70 31.11 -2.52
CA GLY A 416 14.55 31.78 -3.09
C GLY A 416 13.53 30.85 -3.79
N TYR A 417 13.82 29.55 -3.84
CA TYR A 417 12.99 28.58 -4.53
C TYR A 417 12.17 27.76 -3.51
N ASN A 418 10.86 27.81 -3.68
CA ASN A 418 9.95 26.95 -2.96
C ASN A 418 9.17 26.11 -3.99
N VAL A 419 9.58 24.87 -4.16
CA VAL A 419 8.91 23.93 -5.07
C VAL A 419 8.06 23.00 -4.23
N GLN A 420 6.74 23.16 -4.32
CA GLN A 420 5.81 22.26 -3.68
C GLN A 420 4.99 21.55 -4.76
N MET A 421 4.97 20.24 -4.71
CA MET A 421 4.04 19.42 -5.49
C MET A 421 3.39 18.41 -4.53
N ASN A 422 2.10 18.53 -4.33
CA ASN A 422 1.38 17.64 -3.43
C ASN A 422 -0.07 17.43 -3.87
N MET A 423 -0.68 16.38 -3.34
CA MET A 423 -2.12 16.15 -3.40
C MET A 423 -2.68 16.26 -1.99
N SER A 424 -3.74 17.05 -1.81
CA SER A 424 -4.41 17.14 -0.51
C SER A 424 -5.05 15.81 -0.16
N ILE A 425 -4.62 15.18 0.95
CA ILE A 425 -5.07 13.83 1.37
C ILE A 425 -6.59 13.82 1.57
N ILE A 426 -7.14 14.83 2.27
CA ILE A 426 -8.57 14.89 2.60
C ILE A 426 -9.41 15.02 1.33
N PHE A 427 -9.07 15.96 0.45
CA PHE A 427 -9.79 16.12 -0.81
C PHE A 427 -9.64 14.90 -1.71
N THR A 428 -8.45 14.28 -1.75
CA THR A 428 -8.21 13.04 -2.50
C THR A 428 -9.12 11.91 -2.01
N LEU A 429 -9.27 11.73 -0.70
CA LEU A 429 -10.18 10.72 -0.14
C LEU A 429 -11.63 10.95 -0.57
N ILE A 430 -12.13 12.17 -0.42
CA ILE A 430 -13.53 12.51 -0.72
C ILE A 430 -13.81 12.41 -2.22
N ILE A 431 -12.99 13.06 -3.04
CA ILE A 431 -13.22 13.13 -4.49
C ILE A 431 -13.05 11.76 -5.14
N SER A 432 -11.98 11.01 -4.78
CA SER A 432 -11.78 9.67 -5.30
C SER A 432 -12.91 8.72 -4.90
N PHE A 433 -13.48 8.87 -3.69
CA PHE A 433 -14.64 8.07 -3.27
C PHE A 433 -15.85 8.35 -4.16
N ILE A 434 -16.23 9.63 -4.32
CA ILE A 434 -17.41 10.03 -5.10
C ILE A 434 -17.23 9.64 -6.57
N TYR A 435 -16.09 9.99 -7.16
CA TYR A 435 -15.80 9.73 -8.56
C TYR A 435 -15.80 8.23 -8.87
N SER A 436 -15.05 7.44 -8.09
CA SER A 436 -15.01 5.99 -8.30
C SER A 436 -16.36 5.33 -8.07
N PHE A 437 -17.16 5.80 -7.08
CA PHE A 437 -18.49 5.27 -6.85
C PHE A 437 -19.41 5.48 -8.05
N ILE A 438 -19.49 6.69 -8.57
CA ILE A 438 -20.35 7.02 -9.71
C ILE A 438 -19.92 6.19 -10.93
N VAL A 439 -18.64 6.22 -11.29
CA VAL A 439 -18.15 5.59 -12.52
C VAL A 439 -18.23 4.05 -12.43
N THR A 440 -17.82 3.46 -11.32
CA THR A 440 -17.92 1.99 -11.17
C THR A 440 -19.36 1.51 -11.06
N PHE A 441 -20.26 2.31 -10.47
CA PHE A 441 -21.68 1.98 -10.42
C PHE A 441 -22.32 1.98 -11.82
N ILE A 442 -21.97 2.96 -12.66
CA ILE A 442 -22.38 2.97 -14.07
C ILE A 442 -21.84 1.72 -14.78
N GLY A 443 -20.53 1.43 -14.64
CA GLY A 443 -19.93 0.23 -15.24
C GLY A 443 -20.58 -1.08 -14.75
N PHE A 444 -20.95 -1.14 -13.48
CA PHE A 444 -21.67 -2.31 -12.93
C PHE A 444 -23.06 -2.47 -13.55
N LYS A 445 -23.74 -1.37 -13.85
CA LYS A 445 -25.08 -1.39 -14.45
C LYS A 445 -25.07 -1.69 -15.94
N LEU A 446 -24.05 -1.25 -16.69
CA LEU A 446 -23.95 -1.47 -18.13
C LEU A 446 -24.03 -2.95 -18.54
N ASN A 447 -23.52 -3.84 -17.70
CA ASN A 447 -23.57 -5.30 -17.97
C ASN A 447 -24.89 -5.98 -17.60
N ASN A 448 -25.87 -5.24 -17.10
CA ASN A 448 -27.23 -5.77 -16.80
C ASN A 448 -28.27 -5.34 -17.84
N TRP A 449 -27.85 -4.73 -18.95
CA TRP A 449 -28.74 -4.25 -20.02
C TRP A 449 -28.94 -5.29 -21.13
N ASP A 450 -28.28 -6.47 -21.00
CA ASP A 450 -28.52 -7.68 -21.78
C ASP A 450 -29.35 -8.66 -20.95
#